data_0e20ac5d64c0cea1ede560a0b4e2a9f6
#
_entry.id   0e20ac5d64c0cea1ede560a0b4e2a9f6
#
_cell.length_a   1.000
_cell.length_b   1.000
_cell.length_c   1.000
_cell.angle_alpha   90.00
_cell.angle_beta   90.00
_cell.angle_gamma   90.00
#
_symmetry.space_group_name_H-M   'P 1'
#
loop_
_entity.id
_entity.type
_entity.pdbx_description
1 polymer ?
#
loop_
_entity_poly.entity_id
_entity_poly.type
_entity_poly.pdbx_seq_one_letter_code
_entity_poly.pdbx_strand_id
1 'polypeptide(L)'
;MSGFGDPAAVSSASDALKRAASTAEQARALASRAQPEVWRGRAADAYLSASRETLPSAARLSDALDSASGTLDRYAAVQRELQADYERAQADLDRSVAALKRNPLDVAAGLTAAGSQLAGLGALGQLQQAAAAAAGVLRALTHEDGDDDGGHPWWDPFGWFTEDRDPDDPDQRVSDNVLDDAFTSDDVAQGQIGDCFALSSIVSLLNTDGGDDFIRDNVRWDADKKGYWVTLYENGKGEEVFVDHVYGKGARQKDWEWFIFSGDKPSIAALYESALQSKYGYQYLEGGQSWEAMEKITGREVTQQANEDYSGFSSRQVDSLRDVLEAGGQVTVSSPRGGEHTLTVEAPDGSTRQVDLVTQHSYVATKIEADGSMWVRNPWGPGNSADGGGEFKVSAEDVAKVFWRSASTNVTQ
;
A
#
# COMPACT_ATOMS: atom_id res chain seq x y z
N MET A 1 -11.44 -15.82 21.56
CA MET A 1 -11.83 -14.49 21.03
C MET A 1 -11.22 -14.42 19.65
N SER A 2 -12.02 -14.17 18.63
CA SER A 2 -11.57 -14.17 17.23
C SER A 2 -10.61 -13.00 17.01
N GLY A 3 -9.44 -13.25 16.45
CA GLY A 3 -8.49 -12.21 16.06
C GLY A 3 -8.98 -11.27 14.93
N PHE A 4 -10.29 -11.33 14.60
CA PHE A 4 -10.91 -10.58 13.51
C PHE A 4 -11.49 -9.21 13.94
N GLY A 5 -11.55 -8.90 15.24
CA GLY A 5 -12.19 -7.66 15.68
C GLY A 5 -13.71 -7.63 15.44
N ASP A 6 -14.30 -6.42 15.44
CA ASP A 6 -15.75 -6.21 15.25
C ASP A 6 -16.05 -5.38 13.98
N PRO A 7 -16.46 -6.02 12.86
CA PRO A 7 -16.81 -5.31 11.63
C PRO A 7 -17.96 -4.30 11.79
N ALA A 8 -18.86 -4.51 12.76
CA ALA A 8 -19.96 -3.59 13.00
C ALA A 8 -19.47 -2.29 13.66
N ALA A 9 -18.48 -2.38 14.54
CA ALA A 9 -17.83 -1.20 15.11
C ALA A 9 -17.12 -0.37 14.03
N VAL A 10 -16.42 -1.02 13.10
CA VAL A 10 -15.77 -0.34 11.96
C VAL A 10 -16.80 0.35 11.07
N SER A 11 -17.90 -0.33 10.72
CA SER A 11 -18.99 0.28 9.92
C SER A 11 -19.63 1.47 10.65
N SER A 12 -19.77 1.40 11.98
CA SER A 12 -20.31 2.51 12.77
C SER A 12 -19.38 3.73 12.76
N ALA A 13 -18.07 3.52 12.77
CA ALA A 13 -17.07 4.58 12.62
C ALA A 13 -17.15 5.21 11.23
N SER A 14 -17.24 4.42 10.16
CA SER A 14 -17.46 4.92 8.80
C SER A 14 -18.69 5.82 8.72
N ASP A 15 -19.82 5.38 9.26
CA ASP A 15 -21.06 6.17 9.26
C ASP A 15 -20.92 7.50 10.03
N ALA A 16 -20.09 7.53 11.08
CA ALA A 16 -19.80 8.77 11.79
C ALA A 16 -19.00 9.75 10.93
N LEU A 17 -18.01 9.26 10.19
CA LEU A 17 -17.21 10.06 9.26
C LEU A 17 -18.07 10.62 8.11
N LYS A 18 -18.96 9.82 7.52
CA LYS A 18 -19.90 10.28 6.49
C LYS A 18 -20.79 11.43 7.00
N ARG A 19 -21.28 11.32 8.22
CA ARG A 19 -22.05 12.41 8.83
C ARG A 19 -21.21 13.67 9.03
N ALA A 20 -19.96 13.54 9.44
CA ALA A 20 -19.04 14.66 9.61
C ALA A 20 -18.71 15.31 8.26
N ALA A 21 -18.45 14.55 7.20
CA ALA A 21 -18.25 15.04 5.85
C ALA A 21 -19.45 15.84 5.34
N SER A 22 -20.65 15.28 5.49
CA SER A 22 -21.89 15.98 5.13
C SER A 22 -22.08 17.30 5.89
N THR A 23 -21.69 17.35 7.15
CA THR A 23 -21.74 18.57 7.96
C THR A 23 -20.75 19.62 7.48
N ALA A 24 -19.52 19.21 7.14
CA ALA A 24 -18.49 20.10 6.60
C ALA A 24 -18.93 20.70 5.25
N GLU A 25 -19.50 19.90 4.36
CA GLU A 25 -20.03 20.36 3.07
C GLU A 25 -21.23 21.31 3.23
N GLN A 26 -22.15 21.04 4.16
CA GLN A 26 -23.23 21.95 4.46
C GLN A 26 -22.72 23.29 5.00
N ALA A 27 -21.74 23.28 5.88
CA ALA A 27 -21.09 24.48 6.39
C ALA A 27 -20.43 25.29 5.26
N ARG A 28 -19.72 24.61 4.34
CA ARG A 28 -19.11 25.19 3.15
C ARG A 28 -20.16 25.83 2.25
N ALA A 29 -21.26 25.12 1.99
CA ALA A 29 -22.36 25.62 1.16
C ALA A 29 -23.06 26.84 1.79
N LEU A 30 -23.21 26.89 3.10
CA LEU A 30 -23.74 28.06 3.82
C LEU A 30 -22.77 29.24 3.73
N ALA A 31 -21.48 29.03 3.96
CA ALA A 31 -20.47 30.07 3.87
C ALA A 31 -20.35 30.65 2.45
N SER A 32 -20.45 29.81 1.41
CA SER A 32 -20.39 30.28 0.02
C SER A 32 -21.64 31.10 -0.38
N ARG A 33 -22.82 30.78 0.19
CA ARG A 33 -24.06 31.56 -0.04
C ARG A 33 -24.10 32.86 0.75
N ALA A 34 -23.34 32.97 1.82
CA ALA A 34 -23.27 34.15 2.66
C ALA A 34 -22.43 35.29 2.06
N GLN A 35 -22.01 35.19 0.79
CA GLN A 35 -21.33 36.28 0.07
C GLN A 35 -22.33 37.39 -0.27
N PRO A 36 -22.30 38.51 0.43
CA PRO A 36 -23.30 39.55 0.18
C PRO A 36 -22.89 40.38 -1.04
N GLU A 37 -23.66 40.37 -2.08
CA GLU A 37 -23.48 41.20 -3.28
C GLU A 37 -23.44 42.70 -2.96
N VAL A 38 -23.90 43.11 -1.80
CA VAL A 38 -24.11 44.50 -1.41
C VAL A 38 -23.25 44.98 -0.24
N TRP A 39 -22.44 44.06 0.36
CA TRP A 39 -21.62 44.41 1.53
C TRP A 39 -20.27 45.01 1.11
N ARG A 40 -19.94 46.22 1.64
CA ARG A 40 -18.75 46.94 1.31
C ARG A 40 -18.03 47.47 2.55
N GLY A 41 -16.67 47.59 2.47
CA GLY A 41 -15.84 48.13 3.53
C GLY A 41 -14.99 47.08 4.22
N ARG A 42 -14.14 47.51 5.17
CA ARG A 42 -13.12 46.64 5.79
C ARG A 42 -13.63 45.30 6.35
N ALA A 43 -14.85 45.29 6.85
CA ALA A 43 -15.44 44.04 7.36
C ALA A 43 -15.80 43.07 6.23
N ALA A 44 -16.28 43.60 5.08
CA ALA A 44 -16.50 42.79 3.88
C ALA A 44 -15.19 42.23 3.31
N ASP A 45 -14.14 43.07 3.26
CA ASP A 45 -12.80 42.66 2.79
C ASP A 45 -12.19 41.58 3.70
N ALA A 46 -12.32 41.73 5.03
CA ALA A 46 -11.87 40.74 6.00
C ALA A 46 -12.63 39.42 5.87
N TYR A 47 -13.95 39.47 5.70
CA TYR A 47 -14.77 38.28 5.47
C TYR A 47 -14.39 37.56 4.16
N LEU A 48 -14.22 38.30 3.07
CA LEU A 48 -13.83 37.73 1.77
C LEU A 48 -12.43 37.11 1.83
N SER A 49 -11.49 37.74 2.58
CA SER A 49 -10.16 37.16 2.80
C SER A 49 -10.26 35.87 3.60
N ALA A 50 -10.95 35.87 4.74
CA ALA A 50 -11.14 34.69 5.54
C ALA A 50 -11.87 33.57 4.77
N SER A 51 -12.87 33.91 3.96
CA SER A 51 -13.62 32.93 3.14
C SER A 51 -12.74 32.28 2.07
N ARG A 52 -11.79 33.01 1.49
CA ARG A 52 -10.84 32.43 0.51
C ARG A 52 -9.91 31.40 1.11
N GLU A 53 -9.59 31.51 2.39
CA GLU A 53 -8.74 30.55 3.11
C GLU A 53 -9.57 29.37 3.69
N THR A 54 -10.75 29.67 4.24
CA THR A 54 -11.55 28.65 4.96
C THR A 54 -12.36 27.76 4.03
N LEU A 55 -12.89 28.25 2.91
CA LEU A 55 -13.71 27.42 2.01
C LEU A 55 -12.94 26.27 1.35
N PRO A 56 -11.69 26.49 0.85
CA PRO A 56 -10.89 25.37 0.36
C PRO A 56 -10.51 24.37 1.45
N SER A 57 -10.23 24.84 2.68
CA SER A 57 -9.94 23.96 3.82
C SER A 57 -11.15 23.12 4.24
N ALA A 58 -12.34 23.68 4.23
CA ALA A 58 -13.58 22.94 4.51
C ALA A 58 -13.88 21.89 3.41
N ALA A 59 -13.59 22.19 2.14
CA ALA A 59 -13.70 21.21 1.07
C ALA A 59 -12.71 20.05 1.27
N ARG A 60 -11.44 20.35 1.51
CA ARG A 60 -10.43 19.33 1.79
C ARG A 60 -10.80 18.45 2.98
N LEU A 61 -11.31 19.04 4.06
CA LEU A 61 -11.80 18.28 5.21
C LEU A 61 -12.95 17.35 4.84
N SER A 62 -13.92 17.80 4.06
CA SER A 62 -15.01 16.95 3.59
C SER A 62 -14.49 15.77 2.77
N ASP A 63 -13.61 16.04 1.81
CA ASP A 63 -13.03 15.01 0.94
C ASP A 63 -12.20 14.00 1.74
N ALA A 64 -11.42 14.46 2.73
CA ALA A 64 -10.65 13.60 3.63
C ALA A 64 -11.55 12.69 4.46
N LEU A 65 -12.64 13.23 5.03
CA LEU A 65 -13.61 12.45 5.82
C LEU A 65 -14.36 11.42 4.96
N ASP A 66 -14.70 11.76 3.73
CA ASP A 66 -15.33 10.83 2.79
C ASP A 66 -14.37 9.72 2.38
N SER A 67 -13.12 10.04 2.10
CA SER A 67 -12.08 9.05 1.79
C SER A 67 -11.84 8.11 2.98
N ALA A 68 -11.76 8.65 4.20
CA ALA A 68 -11.62 7.85 5.41
C ALA A 68 -12.81 6.91 5.60
N SER A 69 -14.04 7.40 5.40
CA SER A 69 -15.24 6.57 5.54
C SER A 69 -15.27 5.43 4.52
N GLY A 70 -14.97 5.72 3.24
CA GLY A 70 -14.89 4.70 2.19
C GLY A 70 -13.83 3.62 2.51
N THR A 71 -12.70 4.04 3.07
CA THR A 71 -11.64 3.10 3.51
C THR A 71 -12.13 2.17 4.61
N LEU A 72 -12.81 2.70 5.64
CA LEU A 72 -13.37 1.89 6.71
C LEU A 72 -14.48 0.94 6.21
N ASP A 73 -15.31 1.36 5.27
CA ASP A 73 -16.33 0.50 4.68
C ASP A 73 -15.74 -0.71 3.95
N ARG A 74 -14.71 -0.46 3.13
CA ARG A 74 -13.97 -1.53 2.45
C ARG A 74 -13.33 -2.49 3.45
N TYR A 75 -12.64 -1.95 4.43
CA TYR A 75 -12.03 -2.78 5.47
C TYR A 75 -13.06 -3.63 6.22
N ALA A 76 -14.19 -3.05 6.61
CA ALA A 76 -15.27 -3.79 7.26
C ALA A 76 -15.88 -4.89 6.37
N ALA A 77 -15.93 -4.69 5.05
CA ALA A 77 -16.39 -5.70 4.10
C ALA A 77 -15.41 -6.87 4.01
N VAL A 78 -14.13 -6.60 3.81
CA VAL A 78 -13.05 -7.59 3.79
C VAL A 78 -12.99 -8.36 5.12
N GLN A 79 -13.09 -7.67 6.23
CA GLN A 79 -13.09 -8.29 7.56
C GLN A 79 -14.23 -9.30 7.70
N ARG A 80 -15.45 -8.99 7.24
CA ARG A 80 -16.61 -9.92 7.27
C ARG A 80 -16.38 -11.14 6.39
N GLU A 81 -15.85 -10.95 5.20
CA GLU A 81 -15.58 -12.04 4.26
C GLU A 81 -14.54 -13.00 4.81
N LEU A 82 -13.39 -12.47 5.23
CA LEU A 82 -12.29 -13.26 5.78
C LEU A 82 -12.67 -13.97 7.09
N GLN A 83 -13.51 -13.33 7.91
CA GLN A 83 -14.07 -13.98 9.10
C GLN A 83 -14.94 -15.19 8.72
N ALA A 84 -15.79 -15.04 7.71
CA ALA A 84 -16.63 -16.15 7.23
C ALA A 84 -15.77 -17.28 6.62
N ASP A 85 -14.70 -16.97 5.92
CA ASP A 85 -13.76 -17.94 5.37
C ASP A 85 -13.03 -18.70 6.49
N TYR A 86 -12.55 -17.99 7.48
CA TYR A 86 -11.93 -18.58 8.66
C TYR A 86 -12.88 -19.51 9.40
N GLU A 87 -14.13 -19.10 9.62
CA GLU A 87 -15.14 -19.92 10.28
C GLU A 87 -15.45 -21.20 9.48
N ARG A 88 -15.51 -21.11 8.13
CA ARG A 88 -15.66 -22.28 7.27
C ARG A 88 -14.46 -23.21 7.38
N ALA A 89 -13.25 -22.67 7.32
CA ALA A 89 -12.03 -23.45 7.45
C ALA A 89 -11.95 -24.15 8.82
N GLN A 90 -12.31 -23.48 9.91
CA GLN A 90 -12.38 -24.10 11.24
C GLN A 90 -13.41 -25.24 11.31
N ALA A 91 -14.60 -25.05 10.75
CA ALA A 91 -15.61 -26.06 10.72
C ALA A 91 -15.18 -27.30 9.89
N ASP A 92 -14.46 -27.10 8.79
CA ASP A 92 -13.91 -28.19 7.98
C ASP A 92 -12.79 -28.94 8.72
N LEU A 93 -11.92 -28.19 9.40
CA LEU A 93 -10.87 -28.76 10.25
C LEU A 93 -11.47 -29.66 11.36
N ASP A 94 -12.47 -29.15 12.06
CA ASP A 94 -13.13 -29.91 13.14
C ASP A 94 -13.76 -31.20 12.62
N ARG A 95 -14.43 -31.13 11.43
CA ARG A 95 -15.01 -32.34 10.78
C ARG A 95 -13.92 -33.34 10.39
N SER A 96 -12.82 -32.86 9.84
CA SER A 96 -11.70 -33.71 9.41
C SER A 96 -10.99 -34.35 10.61
N VAL A 97 -10.75 -33.58 11.66
CA VAL A 97 -10.19 -34.10 12.92
C VAL A 97 -11.11 -35.16 13.55
N ALA A 98 -12.43 -34.94 13.54
CA ALA A 98 -13.40 -35.96 14.01
C ALA A 98 -13.40 -37.21 13.13
N ALA A 99 -13.17 -37.12 11.82
CA ALA A 99 -13.02 -38.29 10.94
C ALA A 99 -11.73 -39.06 11.24
N LEU A 100 -10.60 -38.35 11.41
CA LEU A 100 -9.30 -38.94 11.76
C LEU A 100 -9.34 -39.68 13.13
N LYS A 101 -10.08 -39.15 14.10
CA LYS A 101 -10.29 -39.83 15.40
C LYS A 101 -11.02 -41.15 15.25
N ARG A 102 -11.89 -41.27 14.24
CA ARG A 102 -12.63 -42.52 13.94
C ARG A 102 -11.81 -43.48 13.08
N ASN A 103 -11.06 -42.98 12.14
CA ASN A 103 -10.18 -43.72 11.24
C ASN A 103 -8.85 -42.95 11.04
N PRO A 104 -7.81 -43.28 11.82
CA PRO A 104 -6.50 -42.57 11.74
C PRO A 104 -5.78 -42.73 10.38
N LEU A 105 -6.19 -43.68 9.54
CA LEU A 105 -5.62 -43.91 8.22
C LEU A 105 -6.43 -43.25 7.09
N ASP A 106 -7.36 -42.36 7.41
CA ASP A 106 -8.16 -41.63 6.44
C ASP A 106 -7.33 -40.50 5.83
N VAL A 107 -6.63 -40.82 4.73
CA VAL A 107 -5.76 -39.91 4.01
C VAL A 107 -6.54 -38.66 3.50
N ALA A 108 -7.80 -38.85 3.06
CA ALA A 108 -8.62 -37.75 2.59
C ALA A 108 -8.95 -36.77 3.71
N ALA A 109 -9.31 -37.26 4.89
CA ALA A 109 -9.52 -36.42 6.06
C ALA A 109 -8.22 -35.70 6.49
N GLY A 110 -7.07 -36.36 6.39
CA GLY A 110 -5.76 -35.79 6.68
C GLY A 110 -5.42 -34.59 5.76
N LEU A 111 -5.60 -34.79 4.46
CA LEU A 111 -5.38 -33.73 3.46
C LEU A 111 -6.36 -32.56 3.64
N THR A 112 -7.64 -32.84 3.92
CA THR A 112 -8.63 -31.78 4.17
C THR A 112 -8.31 -31.02 5.45
N ALA A 113 -7.86 -31.66 6.51
CA ALA A 113 -7.46 -31.00 7.75
C ALA A 113 -6.28 -30.05 7.53
N ALA A 114 -5.26 -30.49 6.79
CA ALA A 114 -4.11 -29.65 6.44
C ALA A 114 -4.53 -28.43 5.59
N GLY A 115 -5.34 -28.66 4.54
CA GLY A 115 -5.85 -27.59 3.68
C GLY A 115 -6.70 -26.56 4.44
N SER A 116 -7.56 -27.03 5.35
CA SER A 116 -8.40 -26.13 6.17
C SER A 116 -7.57 -25.30 7.16
N GLN A 117 -6.52 -25.87 7.73
CA GLN A 117 -5.62 -25.12 8.59
C GLN A 117 -4.89 -24.02 7.83
N LEU A 118 -4.40 -24.31 6.62
CA LEU A 118 -3.77 -23.36 5.74
C LEU A 118 -4.73 -22.23 5.33
N ALA A 119 -5.98 -22.58 4.96
CA ALA A 119 -6.98 -21.58 4.59
C ALA A 119 -7.30 -20.64 5.75
N GLY A 120 -7.39 -21.15 6.98
CA GLY A 120 -7.61 -20.33 8.18
C GLY A 120 -6.46 -19.34 8.45
N LEU A 121 -5.21 -19.80 8.29
CA LEU A 121 -4.04 -18.94 8.43
C LEU A 121 -3.97 -17.88 7.31
N GLY A 122 -4.32 -18.28 6.08
CA GLY A 122 -4.40 -17.37 4.94
C GLY A 122 -5.40 -16.24 5.18
N ALA A 123 -6.60 -16.55 5.69
CA ALA A 123 -7.60 -15.53 6.02
C ALA A 123 -7.11 -14.53 7.08
N LEU A 124 -6.39 -15.00 8.10
CA LEU A 124 -5.81 -14.11 9.11
C LEU A 124 -4.72 -13.20 8.53
N GLY A 125 -3.84 -13.75 7.67
CA GLY A 125 -2.80 -12.96 7.00
C GLY A 125 -3.39 -11.87 6.09
N GLN A 126 -4.42 -12.19 5.32
CA GLN A 126 -5.12 -11.23 4.47
C GLN A 126 -5.81 -10.13 5.29
N LEU A 127 -6.42 -10.49 6.43
CA LEU A 127 -7.01 -9.49 7.32
C LEU A 127 -5.98 -8.50 7.83
N GLN A 128 -4.80 -8.98 8.21
CA GLN A 128 -3.71 -8.12 8.66
C GLN A 128 -3.25 -7.15 7.56
N GLN A 129 -3.14 -7.63 6.32
CA GLN A 129 -2.80 -6.80 5.17
C GLN A 129 -3.87 -5.73 4.90
N ALA A 130 -5.14 -6.10 4.92
CA ALA A 130 -6.24 -5.17 4.74
C ALA A 130 -6.29 -4.10 5.84
N ALA A 131 -6.02 -4.47 7.09
CA ALA A 131 -5.94 -3.53 8.21
C ALA A 131 -4.79 -2.53 8.04
N ALA A 132 -3.61 -3.01 7.61
CA ALA A 132 -2.45 -2.16 7.36
C ALA A 132 -2.71 -1.16 6.23
N ALA A 133 -3.33 -1.61 5.14
CA ALA A 133 -3.70 -0.75 4.02
C ALA A 133 -4.69 0.34 4.45
N ALA A 134 -5.75 -0.04 5.16
CA ALA A 134 -6.72 0.91 5.68
C ALA A 134 -6.07 1.95 6.61
N ALA A 135 -5.19 1.49 7.51
CA ALA A 135 -4.45 2.36 8.41
C ALA A 135 -3.52 3.34 7.65
N GLY A 136 -2.84 2.87 6.60
CA GLY A 136 -2.00 3.72 5.75
C GLY A 136 -2.77 4.85 5.10
N VAL A 137 -3.93 4.57 4.50
CA VAL A 137 -4.81 5.59 3.91
C VAL A 137 -5.29 6.59 4.97
N LEU A 138 -5.73 6.11 6.13
CA LEU A 138 -6.22 6.97 7.20
C LEU A 138 -5.13 7.91 7.73
N ARG A 139 -3.89 7.44 7.86
CA ARG A 139 -2.75 8.27 8.28
C ARG A 139 -2.42 9.34 7.24
N ALA A 140 -2.38 8.99 5.96
CA ALA A 140 -2.10 9.96 4.91
C ALA A 140 -3.08 11.14 4.92
N LEU A 141 -4.33 10.92 5.33
CA LEU A 141 -5.34 11.97 5.46
C LEU A 141 -5.10 12.92 6.64
N THR A 142 -4.31 12.53 7.64
CA THR A 142 -4.06 13.32 8.86
C THR A 142 -2.77 14.13 8.81
N HIS A 143 -1.84 13.81 7.91
CA HIS A 143 -0.53 14.48 7.83
C HIS A 143 -0.50 15.79 7.03
N GLU A 144 -1.61 16.22 6.43
CA GLU A 144 -1.63 17.48 5.65
C GLU A 144 -1.72 18.76 6.50
N ASP A 145 -2.09 18.68 7.77
CA ASP A 145 -2.14 19.83 8.66
C ASP A 145 -1.18 19.59 9.84
N GLY A 146 0.08 20.03 9.69
CA GLY A 146 1.09 19.88 10.71
C GLY A 146 0.69 20.47 12.05
N ASP A 147 0.87 19.71 13.10
CA ASP A 147 1.64 20.09 14.29
C ASP A 147 1.75 18.86 15.21
N ASP A 148 2.99 18.58 15.56
CA ASP A 148 3.44 17.46 16.36
C ASP A 148 3.17 17.76 17.85
N ASP A 149 1.98 17.41 18.32
CA ASP A 149 1.72 17.29 19.76
C ASP A 149 1.49 15.81 20.09
N GLY A 150 2.49 15.17 20.68
CA GLY A 150 2.59 13.75 21.09
C GLY A 150 1.38 13.10 21.77
N GLY A 151 0.18 13.29 21.25
CA GLY A 151 -1.07 12.63 21.61
C GLY A 151 -1.49 11.67 20.48
N HIS A 152 -2.21 10.60 20.83
CA HIS A 152 -2.78 9.70 19.84
C HIS A 152 -3.57 10.49 18.79
N PRO A 153 -3.40 10.18 17.49
CA PRO A 153 -4.14 10.88 16.45
C PRO A 153 -5.64 10.84 16.73
N TRP A 154 -6.38 11.91 16.45
CA TRP A 154 -7.81 12.01 16.74
C TRP A 154 -8.66 10.89 16.09
N TRP A 155 -8.13 10.21 15.08
CA TRP A 155 -8.76 9.08 14.39
C TRP A 155 -8.46 7.71 15.05
N ASP A 156 -7.51 7.65 15.99
CA ASP A 156 -7.23 6.50 16.84
C ASP A 156 -7.29 6.89 18.33
N PRO A 157 -8.44 7.41 18.83
CA PRO A 157 -8.56 7.88 20.22
C PRO A 157 -8.42 6.76 21.24
N PHE A 158 -8.36 5.50 20.79
CA PHE A 158 -8.27 4.32 21.64
C PHE A 158 -6.95 3.54 21.47
N GLY A 159 -6.03 4.02 20.64
CA GLY A 159 -4.75 3.35 20.40
C GLY A 159 -4.85 1.99 19.69
N TRP A 160 -6.01 1.60 19.19
CA TRP A 160 -6.24 0.26 18.61
C TRP A 160 -5.37 -0.05 17.40
N PHE A 161 -4.93 0.98 16.68
CA PHE A 161 -4.08 0.87 15.50
C PHE A 161 -2.62 1.20 15.81
N THR A 162 -2.33 1.78 16.98
CA THR A 162 -0.98 2.22 17.37
C THR A 162 -0.38 1.42 18.53
N GLU A 163 -1.17 0.72 19.35
CA GLU A 163 -0.68 0.06 20.57
C GLU A 163 0.19 -1.19 20.37
N ASP A 164 0.26 -1.77 19.16
CA ASP A 164 1.10 -2.96 18.89
C ASP A 164 2.34 -2.66 18.01
N ARG A 165 2.68 -1.40 17.84
CA ARG A 165 3.84 -0.99 17.06
C ARG A 165 4.79 -0.19 17.92
N ASP A 166 5.82 -0.85 18.40
CA ASP A 166 7.07 -0.15 18.66
C ASP A 166 7.72 0.08 17.29
N PRO A 167 7.66 1.31 16.73
CA PRO A 167 8.22 1.61 15.41
C PRO A 167 9.75 1.47 15.39
N ASP A 168 10.38 1.39 16.55
CA ASP A 168 11.82 1.35 16.73
C ASP A 168 12.36 -0.08 16.89
N ASP A 169 11.51 -1.13 16.92
CA ASP A 169 11.94 -2.50 17.18
C ASP A 169 11.72 -3.43 15.95
N PRO A 170 12.66 -3.49 15.00
CA PRO A 170 12.71 -4.57 14.03
C PRO A 170 13.02 -5.88 14.76
N ASP A 171 12.05 -6.78 14.82
CA ASP A 171 12.04 -7.95 15.71
C ASP A 171 12.63 -9.22 15.09
N GLN A 172 12.88 -9.24 13.79
CA GLN A 172 13.37 -10.40 13.08
C GLN A 172 14.83 -10.20 12.61
N ARG A 173 15.72 -11.04 13.15
CA ARG A 173 17.11 -11.06 12.70
C ARG A 173 17.21 -11.57 11.26
N VAL A 174 18.03 -10.89 10.46
CA VAL A 174 18.32 -11.31 9.08
C VAL A 174 19.18 -12.59 9.05
N SER A 175 19.02 -13.38 8.00
CA SER A 175 19.87 -14.55 7.70
C SER A 175 20.84 -14.23 6.56
N ASP A 176 21.91 -15.00 6.45
CA ASP A 176 22.97 -14.79 5.45
C ASP A 176 22.57 -15.17 4.02
N ASN A 177 21.37 -15.68 3.82
CA ASN A 177 20.91 -16.24 2.56
C ASN A 177 19.89 -15.39 1.80
N VAL A 178 19.66 -14.12 2.19
CA VAL A 178 18.71 -13.24 1.49
C VAL A 178 19.17 -12.97 0.04
N LEU A 179 20.47 -13.00 -0.22
CA LEU A 179 21.04 -12.77 -1.54
C LEU A 179 21.28 -14.06 -2.35
N ASP A 180 21.00 -15.25 -1.80
CA ASP A 180 21.30 -16.53 -2.45
C ASP A 180 20.32 -16.86 -3.58
N ASP A 181 19.08 -16.42 -3.48
CA ASP A 181 18.03 -16.67 -4.46
C ASP A 181 17.96 -15.54 -5.50
N ALA A 182 17.38 -15.84 -6.66
CA ALA A 182 17.03 -14.81 -7.64
C ALA A 182 15.92 -13.94 -7.07
N PHE A 183 16.02 -12.62 -7.29
CA PHE A 183 14.99 -11.70 -6.86
C PHE A 183 13.97 -11.52 -7.97
N THR A 184 12.70 -11.75 -7.65
CA THR A 184 11.61 -11.47 -8.55
C THR A 184 10.60 -10.53 -7.88
N SER A 185 9.89 -9.78 -8.68
CA SER A 185 8.82 -8.92 -8.19
C SER A 185 7.66 -9.71 -7.55
N ASP A 186 7.53 -11.00 -7.88
CA ASP A 186 6.50 -11.89 -7.33
C ASP A 186 6.79 -12.27 -5.87
N ASP A 187 8.05 -12.19 -5.47
CA ASP A 187 8.49 -12.52 -4.12
C ASP A 187 8.23 -11.39 -3.12
N VAL A 188 7.92 -10.18 -3.61
CA VAL A 188 7.67 -9.02 -2.76
C VAL A 188 6.19 -8.95 -2.39
N ALA A 189 5.92 -8.93 -1.10
CA ALA A 189 4.59 -8.69 -0.55
C ALA A 189 4.70 -7.66 0.57
N GLN A 190 3.95 -6.56 0.46
CA GLN A 190 3.87 -5.54 1.50
C GLN A 190 3.33 -6.15 2.79
N GLY A 191 3.96 -5.80 3.90
CA GLY A 191 3.50 -6.13 5.23
C GLY A 191 2.45 -5.17 5.76
N GLN A 192 2.55 -4.85 7.05
CA GLN A 192 1.61 -3.96 7.75
C GLN A 192 2.06 -2.50 7.77
N ILE A 193 3.18 -2.16 7.13
CA ILE A 193 3.73 -0.81 7.06
C ILE A 193 3.13 -0.07 5.86
N GLY A 194 2.86 1.22 5.99
CA GLY A 194 2.21 2.05 4.95
C GLY A 194 3.15 2.51 3.82
N ASP A 195 4.15 1.72 3.47
CA ASP A 195 5.27 2.04 2.59
C ASP A 195 5.10 1.60 1.13
N CYS A 196 3.86 1.50 0.66
CA CYS A 196 3.57 1.13 -0.74
C CYS A 196 4.40 1.91 -1.77
N PHE A 197 4.71 3.18 -1.50
CA PHE A 197 5.52 4.04 -2.34
C PHE A 197 6.99 3.56 -2.45
N ALA A 198 7.55 3.06 -1.35
CA ALA A 198 8.91 2.50 -1.32
C ALA A 198 8.93 1.11 -1.95
N LEU A 199 7.98 0.24 -1.58
CA LEU A 199 7.90 -1.11 -2.13
C LEU A 199 7.58 -1.12 -3.62
N SER A 200 6.70 -0.25 -4.12
CA SER A 200 6.50 -0.12 -5.56
C SER A 200 7.77 0.31 -6.30
N SER A 201 8.61 1.14 -5.68
CA SER A 201 9.89 1.53 -6.26
C SER A 201 10.87 0.35 -6.33
N ILE A 202 10.93 -0.50 -5.29
CA ILE A 202 11.75 -1.71 -5.27
C ILE A 202 11.24 -2.76 -6.27
N VAL A 203 9.93 -3.02 -6.28
CA VAL A 203 9.30 -3.94 -7.25
C VAL A 203 9.52 -3.47 -8.68
N SER A 204 9.43 -2.15 -8.93
CA SER A 204 9.71 -1.57 -10.23
C SER A 204 11.18 -1.79 -10.65
N LEU A 205 12.13 -1.67 -9.72
CA LEU A 205 13.55 -1.99 -9.95
C LEU A 205 13.74 -3.45 -10.31
N LEU A 206 13.11 -4.37 -9.58
CA LEU A 206 13.19 -5.82 -9.85
C LEU A 206 12.59 -6.23 -11.21
N ASN A 207 11.69 -5.42 -11.76
CA ASN A 207 11.10 -5.64 -13.08
C ASN A 207 11.96 -5.09 -14.23
N THR A 208 13.09 -4.44 -13.95
CA THR A 208 13.95 -3.88 -14.99
C THR A 208 15.10 -4.82 -15.35
N ASP A 209 15.56 -4.75 -16.59
CA ASP A 209 16.79 -5.44 -16.99
C ASP A 209 17.98 -4.91 -16.15
N GLY A 210 18.70 -5.82 -15.49
CA GLY A 210 19.80 -5.47 -14.60
C GLY A 210 19.41 -4.99 -13.20
N GLY A 211 18.13 -5.03 -12.83
CA GLY A 211 17.67 -4.66 -11.49
C GLY A 211 18.20 -5.58 -10.40
N ASP A 212 18.29 -6.89 -10.67
CA ASP A 212 18.92 -7.87 -9.77
C ASP A 212 20.41 -7.57 -9.58
N ASP A 213 21.15 -7.29 -10.66
CA ASP A 213 22.57 -6.92 -10.61
C ASP A 213 22.76 -5.63 -9.81
N PHE A 214 21.90 -4.62 -10.04
CA PHE A 214 21.94 -3.37 -9.27
C PHE A 214 21.77 -3.63 -7.77
N ILE A 215 20.83 -4.47 -7.38
CA ILE A 215 20.61 -4.80 -5.97
C ILE A 215 21.81 -5.52 -5.39
N ARG A 216 22.41 -6.47 -6.11
CA ARG A 216 23.63 -7.20 -5.66
C ARG A 216 24.84 -6.29 -5.50
N ASP A 217 24.95 -5.27 -6.33
CA ASP A 217 26.00 -4.25 -6.21
C ASP A 217 25.80 -3.30 -5.01
N ASN A 218 24.55 -3.15 -4.56
CA ASN A 218 24.18 -2.21 -3.51
C ASN A 218 23.82 -2.86 -2.16
N VAL A 219 23.79 -4.19 -2.09
CA VAL A 219 23.49 -4.94 -0.86
C VAL A 219 24.52 -6.02 -0.66
N ARG A 220 25.21 -6.03 0.48
CA ARG A 220 26.24 -7.02 0.77
C ARG A 220 26.13 -7.54 2.21
N TRP A 221 26.36 -8.83 2.38
CA TRP A 221 26.44 -9.48 3.68
C TRP A 221 27.75 -9.16 4.40
N ASP A 222 27.69 -8.90 5.70
CA ASP A 222 28.82 -8.77 6.60
C ASP A 222 28.80 -9.94 7.60
N ALA A 223 29.68 -10.91 7.37
CA ALA A 223 29.75 -12.15 8.17
C ALA A 223 30.20 -11.91 9.63
N ASP A 224 30.98 -10.87 9.88
CA ASP A 224 31.49 -10.54 11.22
C ASP A 224 30.39 -9.88 12.04
N LYS A 225 29.61 -9.00 11.42
CA LYS A 225 28.51 -8.26 12.07
C LYS A 225 27.18 -9.00 11.99
N LYS A 226 27.06 -10.03 11.12
CA LYS A 226 25.85 -10.81 10.88
C LYS A 226 24.66 -9.95 10.44
N GLY A 227 24.85 -9.16 9.41
CA GLY A 227 23.85 -8.27 8.84
C GLY A 227 24.25 -7.82 7.44
N TYR A 228 23.43 -7.01 6.84
CA TYR A 228 23.61 -6.47 5.50
C TYR A 228 24.01 -5.00 5.55
N TRP A 229 24.87 -4.60 4.65
CA TRP A 229 25.07 -3.22 4.27
C TRP A 229 24.21 -2.95 3.06
N VAL A 230 23.28 -1.99 3.17
CA VAL A 230 22.39 -1.56 2.11
C VAL A 230 22.78 -0.14 1.71
N THR A 231 23.07 0.08 0.43
CA THR A 231 23.39 1.40 -0.07
C THR A 231 22.11 2.18 -0.35
N LEU A 232 21.94 3.32 0.30
CA LEU A 232 20.94 4.32 0.00
C LEU A 232 21.62 5.59 -0.50
N TYR A 233 20.92 6.36 -1.31
CA TYR A 233 21.49 7.53 -1.96
C TYR A 233 20.88 8.82 -1.42
N GLU A 234 21.72 9.82 -1.27
CA GLU A 234 21.33 11.19 -0.95
C GLU A 234 22.00 12.12 -1.96
N ASN A 235 21.21 12.82 -2.77
CA ASN A 235 21.71 13.68 -3.86
C ASN A 235 22.68 12.95 -4.80
N GLY A 236 22.37 11.72 -5.17
CA GLY A 236 23.17 10.84 -6.04
C GLY A 236 24.44 10.25 -5.38
N LYS A 237 24.69 10.52 -4.10
CA LYS A 237 25.83 9.96 -3.35
C LYS A 237 25.37 8.77 -2.51
N GLY A 238 25.96 7.59 -2.74
CA GLY A 238 25.68 6.39 -1.97
C GLY A 238 26.23 6.44 -0.55
N GLU A 239 25.43 6.00 0.39
CA GLU A 239 25.78 5.82 1.81
C GLU A 239 25.29 4.46 2.27
N GLU A 240 26.17 3.68 2.90
CA GLU A 240 25.84 2.35 3.40
C GLU A 240 25.14 2.44 4.76
N VAL A 241 24.01 1.75 4.87
CA VAL A 241 23.23 1.59 6.10
C VAL A 241 23.30 0.15 6.54
N PHE A 242 23.64 -0.10 7.80
CA PHE A 242 23.71 -1.45 8.33
C PHE A 242 22.36 -1.93 8.81
N VAL A 243 21.96 -3.14 8.38
CA VAL A 243 20.68 -3.79 8.70
C VAL A 243 20.99 -5.20 9.21
N ASP A 244 20.71 -5.46 10.48
CA ASP A 244 20.82 -6.79 11.09
C ASP A 244 19.47 -7.36 11.54
N HIS A 245 18.43 -6.54 11.53
CA HIS A 245 17.05 -6.92 11.79
C HIS A 245 16.11 -6.25 10.79
N VAL A 246 14.99 -6.90 10.51
CA VAL A 246 13.88 -6.40 9.71
C VAL A 246 12.59 -6.48 10.51
N TYR A 247 11.58 -5.72 10.11
CA TYR A 247 10.29 -5.76 10.78
C TYR A 247 9.63 -7.13 10.61
N GLY A 248 9.26 -7.76 11.70
CA GLY A 248 8.53 -9.02 11.69
C GLY A 248 7.17 -8.94 10.98
N LYS A 249 6.63 -7.72 10.83
CA LYS A 249 5.39 -7.41 10.12
C LYS A 249 5.62 -6.56 8.85
N GLY A 250 6.88 -6.36 8.43
CA GLY A 250 7.27 -5.62 7.24
C GLY A 250 7.14 -6.43 5.96
N ALA A 251 7.76 -5.92 4.90
CA ALA A 251 7.79 -6.56 3.59
C ALA A 251 8.41 -7.96 3.64
N ARG A 252 7.77 -8.93 3.00
CA ARG A 252 8.16 -10.33 3.07
C ARG A 252 8.22 -10.98 1.71
N GLN A 253 9.08 -11.99 1.59
CA GLN A 253 9.10 -12.90 0.47
C GLN A 253 8.09 -14.03 0.73
N LYS A 254 7.18 -14.26 -0.21
CA LYS A 254 6.30 -15.42 -0.18
C LYS A 254 7.04 -16.62 -0.71
N ASP A 255 7.48 -17.51 0.17
CA ASP A 255 7.99 -18.82 -0.20
C ASP A 255 6.80 -19.76 -0.42
N TRP A 256 6.31 -19.87 -1.65
CA TRP A 256 5.14 -20.68 -2.00
C TRP A 256 5.33 -22.19 -1.75
N GLU A 257 6.57 -22.68 -1.80
CA GLU A 257 6.85 -24.12 -1.69
C GLU A 257 7.12 -24.64 -0.25
N TRP A 258 7.38 -23.76 0.74
CA TRP A 258 7.78 -24.14 2.11
C TRP A 258 6.79 -23.76 3.21
N PHE A 259 5.54 -23.59 2.88
CA PHE A 259 4.47 -23.08 3.75
C PHE A 259 4.20 -23.91 5.02
N ILE A 260 4.80 -25.10 5.18
CA ILE A 260 4.47 -26.01 6.28
C ILE A 260 5.43 -25.90 7.48
N PHE A 261 6.65 -25.35 7.30
CA PHE A 261 7.68 -25.45 8.35
C PHE A 261 8.59 -24.22 8.54
N SER A 262 8.53 -23.20 7.72
CA SER A 262 9.34 -21.98 7.90
C SER A 262 8.46 -20.74 7.78
N GLY A 263 8.55 -19.83 8.74
CA GLY A 263 7.94 -18.51 8.62
C GLY A 263 8.46 -17.78 7.37
N ASP A 264 7.71 -16.78 6.91
CA ASP A 264 8.10 -15.92 5.79
C ASP A 264 9.54 -15.45 5.96
N LYS A 265 10.39 -15.68 4.96
CA LYS A 265 11.77 -15.20 5.00
C LYS A 265 11.80 -13.69 4.77
N PRO A 266 12.75 -12.97 5.38
CA PRO A 266 13.02 -11.58 5.00
C PRO A 266 13.36 -11.51 3.52
N SER A 267 12.71 -10.60 2.81
CA SER A 267 12.98 -10.33 1.40
C SER A 267 14.02 -9.21 1.25
N ILE A 268 14.50 -9.04 0.03
CA ILE A 268 15.32 -7.85 -0.31
C ILE A 268 14.56 -6.55 -0.03
N ALA A 269 13.24 -6.55 -0.22
CA ALA A 269 12.39 -5.42 0.10
C ALA A 269 12.38 -5.11 1.59
N ALA A 270 12.37 -6.11 2.47
CA ALA A 270 12.47 -5.92 3.92
C ALA A 270 13.82 -5.31 4.35
N LEU A 271 14.92 -5.64 3.65
CA LEU A 271 16.21 -4.99 3.91
C LEU A 271 16.19 -3.51 3.55
N TYR A 272 15.63 -3.16 2.39
CA TYR A 272 15.49 -1.75 2.00
C TYR A 272 14.52 -0.99 2.90
N GLU A 273 13.40 -1.60 3.29
CA GLU A 273 12.44 -1.05 4.25
C GLU A 273 13.13 -0.67 5.56
N SER A 274 13.89 -1.61 6.14
CA SER A 274 14.64 -1.37 7.39
C SER A 274 15.79 -0.38 7.21
N ALA A 275 16.46 -0.36 6.07
CA ALA A 275 17.49 0.62 5.76
C ALA A 275 16.92 2.04 5.63
N LEU A 276 15.78 2.19 4.95
CA LEU A 276 15.07 3.47 4.82
C LEU A 276 14.62 3.99 6.18
N GLN A 277 14.04 3.11 7.01
CA GLN A 277 13.66 3.45 8.38
C GLN A 277 14.88 3.89 9.21
N SER A 278 15.95 3.11 9.19
CA SER A 278 17.15 3.40 9.96
C SER A 278 17.78 4.74 9.60
N LYS A 279 17.69 5.15 8.32
CA LYS A 279 18.28 6.40 7.84
C LYS A 279 17.36 7.61 7.97
N TYR A 280 16.06 7.44 7.69
CA TYR A 280 15.11 8.55 7.57
C TYR A 280 14.03 8.55 8.67
N GLY A 281 14.03 7.54 9.54
CA GLY A 281 13.04 7.36 10.60
C GLY A 281 11.79 6.61 10.12
N TYR A 282 11.06 6.05 11.08
CA TYR A 282 9.85 5.27 10.79
C TYR A 282 8.76 6.10 10.12
N GLN A 283 8.62 7.37 10.46
CA GLN A 283 7.64 8.29 9.86
C GLN A 283 7.81 8.40 8.34
N TYR A 284 9.02 8.23 7.82
CA TYR A 284 9.26 8.18 6.38
C TYR A 284 8.53 7.00 5.71
N LEU A 285 8.41 5.86 6.40
CA LEU A 285 7.73 4.67 5.88
C LEU A 285 6.20 4.73 6.01
N GLU A 286 5.65 5.62 6.81
CA GLU A 286 4.20 5.73 7.01
C GLU A 286 3.47 6.48 5.89
N GLY A 287 4.19 7.04 4.94
CA GLY A 287 3.65 7.70 3.76
C GLY A 287 4.71 8.54 3.10
N GLY A 288 4.83 8.44 1.79
CA GLY A 288 5.83 9.14 1.01
C GLY A 288 5.51 9.13 -0.47
N GLN A 289 6.46 9.58 -1.25
CA GLN A 289 6.33 9.68 -2.68
C GLN A 289 7.26 8.67 -3.37
N SER A 290 6.74 7.92 -4.35
CA SER A 290 7.56 6.92 -5.06
C SER A 290 8.79 7.52 -5.74
N TRP A 291 8.73 8.77 -6.18
CA TRP A 291 9.89 9.44 -6.78
C TRP A 291 11.02 9.65 -5.75
N GLU A 292 10.69 10.00 -4.50
CA GLU A 292 11.70 10.13 -3.43
C GLU A 292 12.33 8.77 -3.10
N ALA A 293 11.50 7.73 -3.01
CA ALA A 293 11.99 6.38 -2.77
C ALA A 293 12.89 5.89 -3.92
N MET A 294 12.50 6.12 -5.18
CA MET A 294 13.34 5.78 -6.34
C MET A 294 14.69 6.49 -6.28
N GLU A 295 14.73 7.80 -5.99
CA GLU A 295 15.98 8.56 -5.86
C GLU A 295 16.85 8.00 -4.73
N LYS A 296 16.24 7.69 -3.57
CA LYS A 296 16.96 7.16 -2.42
C LYS A 296 17.47 5.73 -2.64
N ILE A 297 16.77 4.92 -3.40
CA ILE A 297 17.15 3.54 -3.70
C ILE A 297 18.17 3.49 -4.84
N THR A 298 17.98 4.28 -5.90
CA THR A 298 18.77 4.17 -7.13
C THR A 298 19.89 5.22 -7.26
N GLY A 299 19.79 6.32 -6.55
CA GLY A 299 20.71 7.46 -6.68
C GLY A 299 20.52 8.27 -7.98
N ARG A 300 19.48 8.00 -8.74
CA ARG A 300 19.24 8.57 -10.07
C ARG A 300 18.21 9.66 -10.03
N GLU A 301 18.28 10.56 -10.99
CA GLU A 301 17.25 11.57 -11.19
C GLU A 301 15.96 10.90 -11.63
N VAL A 302 14.85 11.28 -11.00
CA VAL A 302 13.52 10.75 -11.26
C VAL A 302 12.66 11.80 -11.93
N THR A 303 12.09 11.44 -13.07
CA THR A 303 11.09 12.25 -13.75
C THR A 303 9.73 12.04 -13.12
N GLN A 304 9.09 13.13 -12.70
CA GLN A 304 7.72 13.13 -12.21
C GLN A 304 6.77 13.71 -13.25
N GLN A 305 5.60 13.11 -13.36
CA GLN A 305 4.46 13.70 -14.06
C GLN A 305 3.27 13.69 -13.10
N ALA A 306 2.63 14.82 -12.91
CA ALA A 306 1.46 14.93 -12.05
C ALA A 306 0.45 15.92 -12.65
N ASN A 307 -0.82 15.60 -12.57
CA ASN A 307 -1.91 16.50 -12.90
C ASN A 307 -2.44 17.09 -11.59
N GLU A 308 -2.23 18.38 -11.37
CA GLU A 308 -2.56 19.08 -10.11
C GLU A 308 -4.07 19.07 -9.80
N ASP A 309 -4.91 18.93 -10.81
CA ASP A 309 -6.36 18.79 -10.70
C ASP A 309 -6.83 17.34 -10.46
N TYR A 310 -5.86 16.42 -10.23
CA TYR A 310 -6.10 14.98 -10.09
C TYR A 310 -6.79 14.33 -11.30
N SER A 311 -6.81 15.00 -12.44
CA SER A 311 -7.25 14.36 -13.68
C SER A 311 -6.30 13.20 -14.05
N GLY A 312 -6.84 12.18 -14.70
CA GLY A 312 -6.03 11.05 -15.15
C GLY A 312 -5.03 11.44 -16.25
N PHE A 313 -4.16 10.52 -16.61
CA PHE A 313 -3.10 10.78 -17.59
C PHE A 313 -3.64 11.07 -18.98
N SER A 314 -3.07 12.07 -19.62
CA SER A 314 -3.24 12.28 -21.07
C SER A 314 -2.50 11.19 -21.86
N SER A 315 -2.91 10.96 -23.12
CA SER A 315 -2.23 10.00 -23.99
C SER A 315 -0.73 10.29 -24.16
N ARG A 316 -0.32 11.56 -24.19
CA ARG A 316 1.10 11.94 -24.27
C ARG A 316 1.88 11.53 -23.02
N GLN A 317 1.29 11.65 -21.82
CA GLN A 317 1.91 11.17 -20.59
C GLN A 317 2.07 9.64 -20.61
N VAL A 318 1.02 8.93 -21.03
CA VAL A 318 1.04 7.46 -21.17
C VAL A 318 2.10 7.01 -22.19
N ASP A 319 2.19 7.69 -23.35
CA ASP A 319 3.21 7.40 -24.36
C ASP A 319 4.63 7.60 -23.80
N SER A 320 4.86 8.69 -23.06
CA SER A 320 6.16 8.93 -22.42
C SER A 320 6.54 7.85 -21.40
N LEU A 321 5.57 7.35 -20.62
CA LEU A 321 5.80 6.25 -19.69
C LEU A 321 6.06 4.92 -20.38
N ARG A 322 5.39 4.67 -21.53
CA ARG A 322 5.66 3.51 -22.37
C ARG A 322 7.09 3.53 -22.89
N ASP A 323 7.55 4.67 -23.41
CA ASP A 323 8.92 4.82 -23.89
C ASP A 323 9.97 4.50 -22.81
N VAL A 324 9.72 4.90 -21.55
CA VAL A 324 10.57 4.54 -20.41
C VAL A 324 10.59 3.04 -20.17
N LEU A 325 9.44 2.37 -20.15
CA LEU A 325 9.35 0.92 -19.93
C LEU A 325 10.01 0.14 -21.08
N GLU A 326 9.80 0.56 -22.34
CA GLU A 326 10.43 -0.06 -23.52
C GLU A 326 11.95 0.13 -23.53
N ALA A 327 12.45 1.18 -22.90
CA ALA A 327 13.88 1.40 -22.66
C ALA A 327 14.44 0.63 -21.46
N GLY A 328 13.64 -0.21 -20.81
CA GLY A 328 14.04 -0.99 -19.61
C GLY A 328 14.05 -0.17 -18.32
N GLY A 329 13.35 0.96 -18.29
CA GLY A 329 13.29 1.84 -17.13
C GLY A 329 12.22 1.44 -16.11
N GLN A 330 12.19 2.16 -15.00
CA GLN A 330 11.24 1.99 -13.92
C GLN A 330 10.05 2.95 -14.07
N VAL A 331 8.86 2.49 -13.77
CA VAL A 331 7.66 3.34 -13.72
C VAL A 331 6.78 2.92 -12.56
N THR A 332 6.41 3.90 -11.74
CA THR A 332 5.32 3.78 -10.77
C THR A 332 4.21 4.78 -11.08
N VAL A 333 2.98 4.42 -10.74
CA VAL A 333 1.80 5.26 -10.94
C VAL A 333 1.00 5.32 -9.63
N SER A 334 0.42 6.47 -9.35
CA SER A 334 -0.35 6.68 -8.12
C SER A 334 -1.81 6.90 -8.43
N SER A 335 -2.65 6.21 -7.67
CA SER A 335 -4.10 6.40 -7.68
C SER A 335 -4.49 7.71 -6.98
N PRO A 336 -5.69 8.28 -7.26
CA PRO A 336 -6.10 9.56 -6.74
C PRO A 336 -6.45 9.50 -5.24
N ARG A 337 -6.60 10.66 -4.65
CA ARG A 337 -7.10 10.84 -3.29
C ARG A 337 -8.62 10.77 -3.30
N GLY A 338 -9.20 9.73 -2.78
CA GLY A 338 -10.65 9.61 -2.64
C GLY A 338 -11.38 9.17 -3.92
N GLY A 339 -12.67 8.93 -3.79
CA GLY A 339 -13.52 8.31 -4.81
C GLY A 339 -13.50 6.78 -4.72
N GLU A 340 -14.60 6.18 -5.14
CA GLU A 340 -14.68 4.73 -5.37
C GLU A 340 -14.38 4.49 -6.86
N HIS A 341 -13.37 3.69 -7.14
CA HIS A 341 -12.97 3.36 -8.51
C HIS A 341 -13.03 1.85 -8.69
N THR A 342 -14.23 1.32 -8.91
CA THR A 342 -14.40 -0.08 -9.30
C THR A 342 -14.11 -0.20 -10.80
N LEU A 343 -13.07 -0.93 -11.14
CA LEU A 343 -12.60 -1.14 -12.51
C LEU A 343 -12.92 -2.56 -12.96
N THR A 344 -13.25 -2.72 -14.24
CA THR A 344 -13.22 -4.03 -14.88
C THR A 344 -11.84 -4.21 -15.51
N VAL A 345 -11.06 -5.14 -14.98
CA VAL A 345 -9.66 -5.37 -15.35
C VAL A 345 -9.47 -6.75 -15.98
N GLU A 346 -8.40 -6.91 -16.75
CA GLU A 346 -7.96 -8.20 -17.28
C GLU A 346 -6.84 -8.74 -16.40
N ALA A 347 -6.97 -9.98 -15.95
CA ALA A 347 -5.93 -10.69 -15.23
C ALA A 347 -4.90 -11.32 -16.18
N PRO A 348 -3.69 -11.72 -15.73
CA PRO A 348 -2.66 -12.33 -16.59
C PRO A 348 -3.10 -13.63 -17.28
N ASP A 349 -4.08 -14.34 -16.76
CA ASP A 349 -4.67 -15.53 -17.36
C ASP A 349 -5.73 -15.23 -18.45
N GLY A 350 -5.96 -13.95 -18.76
CA GLY A 350 -6.94 -13.47 -19.72
C GLY A 350 -8.37 -13.39 -19.18
N SER A 351 -8.60 -13.74 -17.93
CA SER A 351 -9.91 -13.57 -17.30
C SER A 351 -10.16 -12.10 -16.97
N THR A 352 -11.43 -11.71 -16.89
CA THR A 352 -11.83 -10.38 -16.45
C THR A 352 -12.41 -10.44 -15.04
N ARG A 353 -12.06 -9.45 -14.21
CA ARG A 353 -12.61 -9.31 -12.86
C ARG A 353 -12.87 -7.85 -12.52
N GLN A 354 -13.69 -7.61 -11.52
CA GLN A 354 -13.81 -6.29 -10.92
C GLN A 354 -12.76 -6.12 -9.83
N VAL A 355 -12.19 -4.93 -9.77
CA VAL A 355 -11.19 -4.53 -8.80
C VAL A 355 -11.58 -3.16 -8.26
N ASP A 356 -11.66 -3.04 -6.96
CA ASP A 356 -11.73 -1.74 -6.31
C ASP A 356 -10.31 -1.19 -6.18
N LEU A 357 -10.00 -0.19 -7.00
CA LEU A 357 -8.68 0.41 -7.00
C LEU A 357 -8.42 1.09 -5.64
N VAL A 358 -7.35 0.70 -4.99
CA VAL A 358 -6.95 1.33 -3.72
C VAL A 358 -6.57 2.78 -3.99
N THR A 359 -7.20 3.71 -3.30
CA THR A 359 -6.90 5.15 -3.41
C THR A 359 -5.66 5.53 -2.59
N GLN A 360 -5.00 6.63 -2.95
CA GLN A 360 -3.74 7.10 -2.31
C GLN A 360 -2.68 6.00 -2.23
N HIS A 361 -2.58 5.21 -3.29
CA HIS A 361 -1.73 4.03 -3.34
C HIS A 361 -0.81 4.09 -4.55
N SER A 362 0.37 3.51 -4.40
CA SER A 362 1.36 3.41 -5.47
C SER A 362 1.35 2.01 -6.07
N TYR A 363 1.25 1.96 -7.38
CA TYR A 363 1.32 0.74 -8.21
C TYR A 363 2.58 0.77 -9.06
N VAL A 364 3.05 -0.39 -9.48
CA VAL A 364 4.11 -0.54 -10.48
C VAL A 364 3.47 -0.68 -11.85
N ALA A 365 3.83 0.15 -12.81
CA ALA A 365 3.50 -0.10 -14.21
C ALA A 365 4.52 -1.10 -14.78
N THR A 366 4.04 -2.26 -15.20
CA THR A 366 4.91 -3.34 -15.72
C THR A 366 4.95 -3.34 -17.25
N LYS A 367 3.88 -2.88 -17.89
CA LYS A 367 3.78 -2.76 -19.34
C LYS A 367 2.71 -1.75 -19.75
N ILE A 368 2.94 -1.02 -20.82
CA ILE A 368 1.93 -0.15 -21.42
C ILE A 368 1.75 -0.57 -22.90
N GLU A 369 0.53 -0.93 -23.25
CA GLU A 369 0.19 -1.37 -24.61
C GLU A 369 0.07 -0.18 -25.57
N ALA A 370 0.10 -0.46 -26.87
CA ALA A 370 0.02 0.57 -27.91
C ALA A 370 -1.29 1.38 -27.89
N ASP A 371 -2.37 0.80 -27.36
CA ASP A 371 -3.66 1.47 -27.19
C ASP A 371 -3.74 2.35 -25.94
N GLY A 372 -2.68 2.36 -25.10
CA GLY A 372 -2.60 3.11 -23.84
C GLY A 372 -3.15 2.35 -22.64
N SER A 373 -3.60 1.11 -22.78
CA SER A 373 -3.91 0.25 -21.62
C SER A 373 -2.63 -0.11 -20.88
N MET A 374 -2.73 -0.27 -19.57
CA MET A 374 -1.58 -0.38 -18.67
C MET A 374 -1.70 -1.61 -17.78
N TRP A 375 -0.70 -2.46 -17.79
CA TRP A 375 -0.51 -3.49 -16.79
C TRP A 375 0.08 -2.86 -15.55
N VAL A 376 -0.57 -3.08 -14.43
CA VAL A 376 -0.11 -2.58 -13.13
C VAL A 376 -0.05 -3.71 -12.11
N ARG A 377 0.96 -3.62 -11.25
CA ARG A 377 1.15 -4.55 -10.14
C ARG A 377 1.00 -3.81 -8.82
N ASN A 378 0.20 -4.38 -7.93
CA ASN A 378 0.06 -3.90 -6.57
C ASN A 378 1.23 -4.46 -5.71
N PRO A 379 1.98 -3.62 -4.97
CA PRO A 379 3.06 -4.06 -4.10
C PRO A 379 2.60 -4.96 -2.94
N TRP A 380 1.30 -5.14 -2.74
CA TRP A 380 0.77 -6.13 -1.79
C TRP A 380 1.08 -7.59 -2.15
N GLY A 381 1.61 -7.82 -3.34
CA GLY A 381 2.05 -9.12 -3.81
C GLY A 381 0.95 -9.99 -4.42
N PRO A 382 1.32 -11.14 -5.00
CA PRO A 382 0.38 -12.09 -5.59
C PRO A 382 -0.53 -12.70 -4.52
N GLY A 383 -1.81 -12.90 -4.84
CA GLY A 383 -2.76 -13.61 -3.99
C GLY A 383 -3.75 -12.75 -3.21
N ASN A 384 -3.70 -11.44 -3.31
CA ASN A 384 -4.74 -10.55 -2.82
C ASN A 384 -5.66 -10.12 -3.98
N SER A 385 -6.53 -11.02 -4.42
CA SER A 385 -7.28 -10.86 -5.67
C SER A 385 -8.53 -9.98 -5.55
N ALA A 386 -9.08 -9.82 -4.34
CA ALA A 386 -10.34 -9.08 -4.14
C ALA A 386 -10.14 -7.55 -4.25
N ASP A 387 -9.00 -7.04 -3.76
CA ASP A 387 -8.76 -5.60 -3.62
C ASP A 387 -7.66 -5.08 -4.55
N GLY A 388 -7.61 -5.57 -5.79
CA GLY A 388 -6.59 -5.14 -6.74
C GLY A 388 -5.18 -5.67 -6.44
N GLY A 389 -5.06 -6.74 -5.66
CA GLY A 389 -3.79 -7.44 -5.45
C GLY A 389 -3.31 -8.17 -6.71
N GLY A 390 -2.02 -8.44 -6.77
CA GLY A 390 -1.37 -9.04 -7.92
C GLY A 390 -1.21 -8.07 -9.09
N GLU A 391 -1.14 -8.62 -10.29
CA GLU A 391 -1.02 -7.88 -11.53
C GLU A 391 -2.35 -7.89 -12.30
N PHE A 392 -2.68 -6.77 -12.94
CA PHE A 392 -3.88 -6.65 -13.78
C PHE A 392 -3.72 -5.52 -14.80
N LYS A 393 -4.47 -5.64 -15.90
CA LYS A 393 -4.49 -4.61 -16.96
C LYS A 393 -5.67 -3.67 -16.79
N VAL A 394 -5.37 -2.39 -16.71
CA VAL A 394 -6.32 -1.28 -16.68
C VAL A 394 -6.53 -0.78 -18.12
N SER A 395 -7.78 -0.56 -18.51
CA SER A 395 -8.12 -0.05 -19.85
C SER A 395 -7.55 1.36 -20.06
N ALA A 396 -7.26 1.75 -21.30
CA ALA A 396 -6.78 3.09 -21.63
C ALA A 396 -7.76 4.20 -21.16
N GLU A 397 -9.07 3.91 -21.23
CA GLU A 397 -10.11 4.82 -20.75
C GLU A 397 -10.01 5.03 -19.22
N ASP A 398 -9.76 3.97 -18.46
CA ASP A 398 -9.65 4.04 -17.01
C ASP A 398 -8.29 4.60 -16.58
N VAL A 399 -7.18 4.27 -17.26
CA VAL A 399 -5.86 4.91 -17.05
C VAL A 399 -5.97 6.44 -17.10
N ALA A 400 -6.75 6.95 -18.08
CA ALA A 400 -7.01 8.38 -18.23
C ALA A 400 -7.91 8.99 -17.12
N LYS A 401 -8.38 8.19 -16.15
CA LYS A 401 -9.22 8.64 -15.05
C LYS A 401 -8.62 8.39 -13.67
N VAL A 402 -7.89 7.26 -13.51
CA VAL A 402 -7.54 6.76 -12.19
C VAL A 402 -6.07 6.89 -11.81
N PHE A 403 -5.18 7.28 -12.73
CA PHE A 403 -3.78 7.54 -12.39
C PHE A 403 -3.44 9.00 -12.70
N TRP A 404 -3.11 9.74 -11.67
CA TRP A 404 -2.88 11.18 -11.77
C TRP A 404 -1.41 11.60 -11.62
N ARG A 405 -0.55 10.71 -11.06
CA ARG A 405 0.87 10.96 -10.86
C ARG A 405 1.67 9.73 -11.24
N SER A 406 2.85 9.95 -11.79
CA SER A 406 3.85 8.91 -12.02
C SER A 406 5.24 9.36 -11.58
N ALA A 407 6.08 8.37 -11.30
CA ALA A 407 7.51 8.54 -11.15
C ALA A 407 8.22 7.55 -12.07
N SER A 408 9.26 7.98 -12.74
CA SER A 408 10.00 7.13 -13.68
C SER A 408 11.49 7.46 -13.71
N THR A 409 12.32 6.43 -13.88
CA THR A 409 13.77 6.57 -14.06
C THR A 409 14.34 5.43 -14.89
N ASN A 410 15.46 5.67 -15.56
CA ASN A 410 16.19 4.64 -16.29
C ASN A 410 17.30 4.03 -15.41
N VAL A 411 17.40 2.71 -15.38
CA VAL A 411 18.40 1.97 -14.59
C VAL A 411 19.71 1.77 -15.34
N THR A 412 19.71 1.91 -16.66
CA THR A 412 20.80 1.49 -17.55
C THR A 412 21.72 2.63 -18.02
N GLN A 413 21.80 3.75 -17.32
CA GLN A 413 22.80 4.78 -17.66
C GLN A 413 23.85 4.95 -16.60
#